data_7771a6ec9214b74fb7be8c48d2a3c5ce
#
_entry.id   7771a6ec9214b74fb7be8c48d2a3c5ce
#
_cell.length_a   1.000
_cell.length_b   1.000
_cell.length_c   1.000
_cell.angle_alpha   90.00
_cell.angle_beta   90.00
_cell.angle_gamma   90.00
#
_symmetry.space_group_name_H-M   'P 1'
#
loop_
_entity.id
_entity.type
_entity.pdbx_description
1 polymer ?
#
loop_
_entity_poly.entity_id
_entity_poly.type
_entity_poly.pdbx_seq_one_letter_code
_entity_poly.pdbx_strand_id
1 'polypeptide(L)'
;MKEMERIIAEQGTILPGDILKIDNFLNHRIDMNIRDLIGKEFFELFKDTNPDIILTIESSGIAIASASSRYFNNIPVLFAKKTYALNMSDNTYQSREHSYTRDIDYNVQVSKDYLSKDLRVLILDDFLANGEAMNSMIDICNQAGATIVGCGAVVCKTYQPGLKRIKDMGYHVECLANVKGMSDNSIEFED
;
A
#
# COMPACT_ATOMS: atom_id res chain seq x y z
N MET A 1 6.83 -5.46 12.13
CA MET A 1 7.46 -4.55 13.16
C MET A 1 6.66 -4.65 14.44
N LYS A 2 7.30 -5.13 15.52
CA LYS A 2 6.62 -5.38 16.81
C LYS A 2 5.87 -4.17 17.38
N GLU A 3 6.36 -2.95 17.15
CA GLU A 3 5.70 -1.73 17.63
C GLU A 3 4.39 -1.47 16.87
N MET A 4 4.33 -1.68 15.55
CA MET A 4 3.09 -1.54 14.79
C MET A 4 2.06 -2.60 15.19
N GLU A 5 2.51 -3.82 15.43
CA GLU A 5 1.65 -4.91 15.92
C GLU A 5 1.06 -4.57 17.31
N ARG A 6 1.87 -4.01 18.22
CA ARG A 6 1.42 -3.54 19.51
C ARG A 6 0.34 -2.44 19.37
N ILE A 7 0.59 -1.43 18.55
CA ILE A 7 -0.38 -0.34 18.28
C ILE A 7 -1.70 -0.89 17.75
N ILE A 8 -1.62 -1.82 16.79
CA ILE A 8 -2.81 -2.46 16.21
C ILE A 8 -3.56 -3.28 17.26
N ALA A 9 -2.86 -4.04 18.10
CA ALA A 9 -3.48 -4.83 19.16
C ALA A 9 -4.16 -3.97 20.22
N GLU A 10 -3.57 -2.81 20.56
CA GLU A 10 -4.10 -1.89 21.60
C GLU A 10 -5.24 -1.00 21.09
N GLN A 11 -5.19 -0.57 19.82
CA GLN A 11 -6.08 0.46 19.30
C GLN A 11 -6.99 -0.01 18.14
N GLY A 12 -6.68 -1.14 17.54
CA GLY A 12 -7.49 -1.71 16.47
C GLY A 12 -8.78 -2.32 17.01
N THR A 13 -9.79 -2.42 16.16
CA THR A 13 -11.06 -3.08 16.47
C THR A 13 -11.34 -4.13 15.41
N ILE A 14 -11.68 -5.34 15.84
CA ILE A 14 -12.08 -6.41 14.94
C ILE A 14 -13.59 -6.34 14.77
N LEU A 15 -14.04 -6.33 13.53
CA LEU A 15 -15.45 -6.38 13.18
C LEU A 15 -15.79 -7.71 12.51
N PRO A 16 -17.06 -8.17 12.57
CA PRO A 16 -17.49 -9.38 11.86
C PRO A 16 -17.13 -9.33 10.38
N GLY A 17 -16.83 -10.47 9.79
CA GLY A 17 -16.48 -10.56 8.37
C GLY A 17 -15.00 -10.27 8.08
N ASP A 18 -14.12 -10.57 9.02
CA ASP A 18 -12.66 -10.45 8.83
C ASP A 18 -12.19 -9.00 8.60
N ILE A 19 -12.84 -8.03 9.25
CA ILE A 19 -12.52 -6.61 9.10
C ILE A 19 -11.69 -6.13 10.28
N LEU A 20 -10.48 -5.69 10.02
CA LEU A 20 -9.64 -4.95 10.97
C LEU A 20 -9.86 -3.44 10.77
N LYS A 21 -10.48 -2.82 11.76
CA LYS A 21 -10.76 -1.38 11.79
C LYS A 21 -9.64 -0.66 12.56
N ILE A 22 -8.88 0.17 11.86
CA ILE A 22 -7.76 0.98 12.37
C ILE A 22 -7.90 2.44 11.90
N ASP A 23 -9.15 2.86 11.72
CA ASP A 23 -9.51 4.17 11.20
C ASP A 23 -9.29 5.32 12.22
N ASN A 24 -9.14 4.97 13.46
CA ASN A 24 -8.87 5.91 14.56
C ASN A 24 -7.42 6.46 14.57
N PHE A 25 -6.49 5.85 13.84
CA PHE A 25 -5.10 6.32 13.78
C PHE A 25 -4.44 6.25 12.39
N LEU A 26 -4.95 5.44 11.46
CA LEU A 26 -4.28 5.21 10.17
C LEU A 26 -5.01 5.81 8.96
N ASN A 27 -6.26 5.40 8.70
CA ASN A 27 -6.89 5.60 7.39
C ASN A 27 -8.18 6.45 7.39
N HIS A 28 -8.54 7.05 8.53
CA HIS A 28 -9.60 8.06 8.62
C HIS A 28 -9.14 9.25 9.46
N ARG A 29 -8.96 9.06 10.77
CA ARG A 29 -8.19 9.97 11.60
C ARG A 29 -6.72 9.55 11.50
N ILE A 30 -5.84 10.51 11.27
CA ILE A 30 -4.42 10.26 11.07
C ILE A 30 -3.67 10.68 12.32
N ASP A 31 -3.04 9.73 13.02
CA ASP A 31 -2.12 10.03 14.10
C ASP A 31 -0.72 10.32 13.52
N MET A 32 -0.25 11.55 13.73
CA MET A 32 1.00 12.01 13.12
C MET A 32 2.25 11.34 13.70
N ASN A 33 2.21 10.88 14.96
CA ASN A 33 3.34 10.17 15.57
C ASN A 33 3.43 8.75 15.01
N ILE A 34 2.30 8.05 14.91
CA ILE A 34 2.24 6.71 14.31
C ILE A 34 2.66 6.78 12.84
N ARG A 35 2.24 7.83 12.13
CA ARG A 35 2.63 8.04 10.75
C ARG A 35 4.12 8.28 10.58
N ASP A 36 4.74 9.09 11.44
CA ASP A 36 6.17 9.34 11.40
C ASP A 36 6.97 8.05 11.66
N LEU A 37 6.50 7.24 12.62
CA LEU A 37 7.03 5.90 12.89
C LEU A 37 6.96 5.01 11.63
N ILE A 38 5.82 4.95 10.95
CA ILE A 38 5.62 4.19 9.70
C ILE A 38 6.62 4.65 8.62
N GLY A 39 6.74 5.96 8.43
CA GLY A 39 7.64 6.54 7.43
C GLY A 39 9.10 6.17 7.68
N LYS A 40 9.54 6.24 8.95
CA LYS A 40 10.88 5.85 9.36
C LYS A 40 11.14 4.36 9.13
N GLU A 41 10.20 3.50 9.49
CA GLU A 41 10.35 2.05 9.32
C GLU A 41 10.42 1.65 7.84
N PHE A 42 9.58 2.21 6.98
CA PHE A 42 9.71 1.98 5.54
C PHE A 42 11.05 2.46 4.99
N PHE A 43 11.56 3.57 5.48
CA PHE A 43 12.91 4.00 5.11
C PHE A 43 13.96 2.96 5.50
N GLU A 44 13.96 2.46 6.74
CA GLU A 44 14.94 1.45 7.17
C GLU A 44 14.87 0.16 6.32
N LEU A 45 13.66 -0.25 5.92
CA LEU A 45 13.46 -1.45 5.09
C LEU A 45 13.89 -1.26 3.62
N PHE A 46 13.79 -0.05 3.09
CA PHE A 46 14.01 0.21 1.66
C PHE A 46 15.13 1.21 1.34
N LYS A 47 15.90 1.69 2.32
CA LYS A 47 16.93 2.75 2.15
C LYS A 47 17.97 2.42 1.08
N ASP A 48 18.32 1.15 0.92
CA ASP A 48 19.33 0.71 -0.05
C ASP A 48 18.76 0.54 -1.47
N THR A 49 17.45 0.70 -1.64
CA THR A 49 16.79 0.55 -2.94
C THR A 49 16.83 1.82 -3.80
N ASN A 50 17.17 2.98 -3.21
CA ASN A 50 17.27 4.27 -3.88
C ASN A 50 16.10 4.58 -4.82
N PRO A 51 14.87 4.74 -4.32
CA PRO A 51 13.72 5.11 -5.13
C PRO A 51 13.79 6.57 -5.59
N ASP A 52 13.30 6.85 -6.79
CA ASP A 52 13.14 8.21 -7.31
C ASP A 52 11.77 8.80 -6.96
N ILE A 53 10.78 7.93 -6.75
CA ILE A 53 9.38 8.28 -6.49
C ILE A 53 8.69 7.21 -5.67
N ILE A 54 7.74 7.63 -4.82
CA ILE A 54 6.85 6.70 -4.13
C ILE A 54 5.50 6.70 -4.84
N LEU A 55 5.04 5.53 -5.29
CA LEU A 55 3.70 5.34 -5.83
C LEU A 55 2.78 4.76 -4.74
N THR A 56 1.59 5.30 -4.64
CA THR A 56 0.55 4.81 -3.75
C THR A 56 -0.82 4.89 -4.41
N ILE A 57 -1.89 4.59 -3.67
CA ILE A 57 -3.26 4.72 -4.16
C ILE A 57 -4.11 5.56 -3.20
N GLU A 58 -5.02 6.36 -3.74
CA GLU A 58 -5.95 7.13 -2.91
C GLU A 58 -6.90 6.21 -2.13
N SER A 59 -7.28 6.58 -0.90
CA SER A 59 -6.93 7.82 -0.20
C SER A 59 -5.91 7.58 0.94
N SER A 60 -5.99 6.48 1.67
CA SER A 60 -5.21 6.20 2.89
C SER A 60 -3.71 6.11 2.65
N GLY A 61 -3.30 5.52 1.52
CA GLY A 61 -1.91 5.39 1.14
C GLY A 61 -1.17 6.72 0.97
N ILE A 62 -1.86 7.80 0.56
CA ILE A 62 -1.25 9.12 0.35
C ILE A 62 -0.54 9.60 1.60
N ALA A 63 -1.18 9.41 2.69
CA ALA A 63 -0.68 9.86 3.94
C ALA A 63 0.57 9.08 4.39
N ILE A 64 0.62 7.79 4.16
CA ILE A 64 1.74 6.89 4.45
C ILE A 64 2.93 7.25 3.55
N ALA A 65 2.70 7.34 2.25
CA ALA A 65 3.71 7.69 1.27
C ALA A 65 4.33 9.07 1.54
N SER A 66 3.50 10.06 1.92
CA SER A 66 3.97 11.41 2.26
C SER A 66 4.86 11.44 3.49
N ALA A 67 4.58 10.64 4.51
CA ALA A 67 5.44 10.53 5.68
C ALA A 67 6.76 9.83 5.33
N SER A 68 6.70 8.74 4.55
CA SER A 68 7.86 7.99 4.11
C SER A 68 8.79 8.85 3.25
N SER A 69 8.25 9.63 2.31
CA SER A 69 9.01 10.52 1.42
C SER A 69 9.98 11.43 2.18
N ARG A 70 9.62 11.90 3.36
CA ARG A 70 10.49 12.77 4.19
C ARG A 70 11.81 12.10 4.54
N TYR A 71 11.81 10.80 4.78
CA TYR A 71 13.00 10.02 5.08
C TYR A 71 13.82 9.66 3.83
N PHE A 72 13.17 9.61 2.67
CA PHE A 72 13.82 9.44 1.36
C PHE A 72 14.18 10.79 0.69
N ASN A 73 14.69 11.76 1.45
CA ASN A 73 15.09 13.09 0.94
C ASN A 73 13.98 13.87 0.25
N ASN A 74 12.73 13.69 0.69
CA ASN A 74 11.54 14.34 0.12
C ASN A 74 11.33 14.03 -1.38
N ILE A 75 11.59 12.78 -1.80
CA ILE A 75 11.26 12.37 -3.16
C ILE A 75 9.77 12.56 -3.44
N PRO A 76 9.34 12.79 -4.71
CA PRO A 76 7.95 12.96 -5.06
C PRO A 76 7.08 11.78 -4.63
N VAL A 77 5.82 12.07 -4.29
CA VAL A 77 4.77 11.07 -4.08
C VAL A 77 3.75 11.20 -5.21
N LEU A 78 3.56 10.12 -5.93
CA LEU A 78 2.54 9.97 -6.95
C LEU A 78 1.43 9.08 -6.41
N PHE A 79 0.18 9.48 -6.56
CA PHE A 79 -0.92 8.61 -6.17
C PHE A 79 -1.82 8.26 -7.34
N ALA A 80 -2.14 6.99 -7.45
CA ALA A 80 -3.10 6.48 -8.40
C ALA A 80 -4.52 6.87 -7.95
N LYS A 81 -5.33 7.32 -8.91
CA LYS A 81 -6.72 7.70 -8.67
C LYS A 81 -7.66 6.55 -8.97
N LYS A 82 -8.67 6.38 -8.11
CA LYS A 82 -9.77 5.45 -8.35
C LYS A 82 -10.90 6.19 -9.08
N THR A 83 -11.18 5.81 -10.31
CA THR A 83 -12.24 6.43 -11.11
C THR A 83 -13.27 5.40 -11.53
N TYR A 84 -14.55 5.79 -11.49
CA TYR A 84 -15.59 5.02 -12.15
C TYR A 84 -15.45 5.13 -13.67
N ALA A 85 -15.65 4.04 -14.39
CA ALA A 85 -15.25 3.77 -15.77
C ALA A 85 -15.61 4.81 -16.88
N LEU A 86 -16.26 5.93 -16.57
CA LEU A 86 -16.86 6.82 -17.57
C LEU A 86 -15.97 7.98 -18.06
N ASN A 87 -14.85 8.28 -17.39
CA ASN A 87 -13.98 9.40 -17.77
C ASN A 87 -12.51 8.96 -17.87
N MET A 88 -12.21 8.26 -18.96
CA MET A 88 -10.83 7.87 -19.26
C MET A 88 -10.10 9.04 -19.93
N SER A 89 -9.02 9.52 -19.32
CA SER A 89 -8.08 10.42 -19.99
C SER A 89 -7.17 9.58 -20.90
N ASP A 90 -6.98 10.00 -22.15
CA ASP A 90 -6.11 9.32 -23.11
C ASP A 90 -4.62 9.31 -22.71
N ASN A 91 -4.22 10.20 -21.77
CA ASN A 91 -2.84 10.34 -21.29
C ASN A 91 -2.62 9.69 -19.91
N THR A 92 -3.17 8.50 -19.69
CA THR A 92 -2.98 7.76 -18.44
C THR A 92 -2.60 6.31 -18.67
N TYR A 93 -1.81 5.74 -17.73
CA TYR A 93 -1.74 4.30 -17.53
C TYR A 93 -2.94 3.89 -16.70
N GLN A 94 -3.50 2.70 -16.99
CA GLN A 94 -4.73 2.27 -16.35
C GLN A 94 -4.67 0.78 -16.02
N SER A 95 -5.21 0.43 -14.85
CA SER A 95 -5.44 -0.96 -14.47
C SER A 95 -6.89 -1.09 -13.99
N ARG A 96 -7.55 -2.18 -14.40
CA ARG A 96 -8.90 -2.50 -13.94
C ARG A 96 -8.81 -3.34 -12.69
N GLU A 97 -9.61 -3.00 -11.72
CA GLU A 97 -9.69 -3.72 -10.48
C GLU A 97 -11.14 -4.05 -10.13
N HIS A 98 -11.38 -5.29 -9.70
CA HIS A 98 -12.67 -5.73 -9.20
C HIS A 98 -12.66 -5.74 -7.67
N SER A 99 -13.51 -4.92 -7.05
CA SER A 99 -13.71 -4.95 -5.60
C SER A 99 -14.70 -6.03 -5.22
N TYR A 100 -14.21 -7.18 -4.77
CA TYR A 100 -15.05 -8.28 -4.30
C TYR A 100 -15.94 -7.92 -3.10
N THR A 101 -15.51 -6.95 -2.28
CA THR A 101 -16.31 -6.49 -1.13
C THR A 101 -17.46 -5.58 -1.51
N ARG A 102 -17.39 -4.92 -2.66
CA ARG A 102 -18.43 -3.99 -3.15
C ARG A 102 -19.08 -4.44 -4.45
N ASP A 103 -18.60 -5.52 -5.06
CA ASP A 103 -19.02 -6.02 -6.38
C ASP A 103 -19.02 -4.91 -7.46
N ILE A 104 -17.98 -4.07 -7.46
CA ILE A 104 -17.86 -2.92 -8.36
C ILE A 104 -16.49 -2.95 -9.02
N ASP A 105 -16.48 -2.80 -10.35
CA ASP A 105 -15.27 -2.55 -11.11
C ASP A 105 -14.90 -1.06 -11.05
N TYR A 106 -13.67 -0.76 -10.75
CA TYR A 106 -13.13 0.58 -10.84
C TYR A 106 -11.79 0.57 -11.58
N ASN A 107 -11.50 1.69 -12.22
CA ASN A 107 -10.20 1.89 -12.85
C ASN A 107 -9.26 2.60 -11.90
N VAL A 108 -8.07 2.07 -11.78
CA VAL A 108 -6.92 2.73 -11.15
C VAL A 108 -6.14 3.39 -12.27
N GLN A 109 -5.84 4.69 -12.14
CA GLN A 109 -5.16 5.43 -13.19
C GLN A 109 -4.07 6.36 -12.67
N VAL A 110 -3.02 6.52 -13.46
CA VAL A 110 -1.88 7.41 -13.22
C VAL A 110 -1.55 8.15 -14.51
N SER A 111 -1.30 9.48 -14.45
CA SER A 111 -0.86 10.24 -15.62
C SER A 111 0.50 9.78 -16.12
N LYS A 112 0.63 9.64 -17.44
CA LYS A 112 1.89 9.35 -18.14
C LYS A 112 2.92 10.46 -17.98
N ASP A 113 2.48 11.67 -17.67
CA ASP A 113 3.37 12.82 -17.48
C ASP A 113 4.27 12.67 -16.23
N TYR A 114 3.88 11.83 -15.26
CA TYR A 114 4.56 11.69 -13.97
C TYR A 114 5.19 10.33 -13.73
N LEU A 115 4.97 9.36 -14.62
CA LEU A 115 5.53 8.01 -14.51
C LEU A 115 6.16 7.57 -15.82
N SER A 116 7.46 7.29 -15.81
CA SER A 116 8.23 6.90 -16.99
C SER A 116 9.15 5.71 -16.72
N LYS A 117 9.69 5.15 -17.79
CA LYS A 117 10.60 3.98 -17.78
C LYS A 117 11.91 4.19 -16.99
N ASP A 118 12.32 5.45 -16.83
CA ASP A 118 13.60 5.78 -16.20
C ASP A 118 13.50 5.86 -14.67
N LEU A 119 12.27 5.79 -14.12
CA LEU A 119 12.01 5.94 -12.68
C LEU A 119 12.13 4.62 -11.93
N ARG A 120 12.71 4.72 -10.74
CA ARG A 120 12.77 3.68 -9.71
C ARG A 120 11.62 3.92 -8.72
N VAL A 121 10.65 3.03 -8.69
CA VAL A 121 9.38 3.22 -7.97
C VAL A 121 9.33 2.35 -6.72
N LEU A 122 9.13 2.97 -5.56
CA LEU A 122 8.74 2.29 -4.34
C LEU A 122 7.21 2.36 -4.22
N ILE A 123 6.53 1.23 -4.13
CA ILE A 123 5.07 1.17 -3.97
C ILE A 123 4.73 1.01 -2.50
N LEU A 124 3.92 1.91 -1.93
CA LEU A 124 3.48 1.83 -0.53
C LEU A 124 1.96 1.93 -0.42
N ASP A 125 1.37 1.11 0.47
CA ASP A 125 -0.07 1.12 0.75
C ASP A 125 -0.35 0.89 2.25
N ASP A 126 -1.62 1.06 2.67
CA ASP A 126 -2.04 0.80 4.05
C ASP A 126 -2.27 -0.70 4.33
N PHE A 127 -2.93 -1.41 3.42
CA PHE A 127 -3.24 -2.84 3.57
C PHE A 127 -2.80 -3.67 2.37
N LEU A 128 -2.25 -4.85 2.68
CA LEU A 128 -2.06 -5.93 1.71
C LEU A 128 -2.91 -7.14 2.15
N ALA A 129 -4.07 -7.29 1.52
CA ALA A 129 -5.02 -8.36 1.76
C ALA A 129 -5.03 -9.34 0.57
N ASN A 130 -5.99 -9.25 -0.33
CA ASN A 130 -5.98 -10.03 -1.59
C ASN A 130 -4.93 -9.53 -2.60
N GLY A 131 -4.48 -8.27 -2.46
CA GLY A 131 -3.41 -7.69 -3.26
C GLY A 131 -3.87 -6.95 -4.52
N GLU A 132 -5.18 -6.67 -4.68
CA GLU A 132 -5.70 -6.01 -5.87
C GLU A 132 -5.05 -4.64 -6.08
N ALA A 133 -5.10 -3.76 -5.07
CA ALA A 133 -4.52 -2.41 -5.17
C ALA A 133 -3.02 -2.44 -5.50
N MET A 134 -2.27 -3.32 -4.84
CA MET A 134 -0.84 -3.49 -5.10
C MET A 134 -0.59 -4.00 -6.52
N ASN A 135 -1.40 -4.96 -7.00
CA ASN A 135 -1.31 -5.46 -8.38
C ASN A 135 -1.60 -4.38 -9.41
N SER A 136 -2.62 -3.54 -9.17
CA SER A 136 -2.95 -2.45 -10.09
C SER A 136 -1.81 -1.44 -10.19
N MET A 137 -1.15 -1.12 -9.09
CA MET A 137 0.02 -0.24 -9.09
C MET A 137 1.22 -0.88 -9.78
N ILE A 138 1.45 -2.19 -9.60
CA ILE A 138 2.49 -2.96 -10.29
C ILE A 138 2.22 -2.97 -11.79
N ASP A 139 0.99 -3.25 -12.22
CA ASP A 139 0.59 -3.24 -13.63
C ASP A 139 0.84 -1.88 -14.28
N ILE A 140 0.46 -0.80 -13.61
CA ILE A 140 0.72 0.58 -14.06
C ILE A 140 2.22 0.86 -14.21
N CYS A 141 3.05 0.43 -13.26
CA CYS A 141 4.51 0.56 -13.37
C CYS A 141 5.06 -0.23 -14.57
N ASN A 142 4.56 -1.45 -14.79
CA ASN A 142 4.96 -2.29 -15.93
C ASN A 142 4.56 -1.66 -17.26
N GLN A 143 3.36 -1.08 -17.38
CA GLN A 143 2.92 -0.33 -18.57
C GLN A 143 3.83 0.88 -18.84
N ALA A 144 4.31 1.55 -17.80
CA ALA A 144 5.24 2.67 -17.90
C ALA A 144 6.69 2.23 -18.23
N GLY A 145 7.01 0.94 -18.04
CA GLY A 145 8.37 0.42 -18.11
C GLY A 145 9.24 0.85 -16.92
N ALA A 146 8.64 1.34 -15.82
CA ALA A 146 9.33 1.79 -14.63
C ALA A 146 9.90 0.60 -13.84
N THR A 147 10.98 0.83 -13.11
CA THR A 147 11.60 -0.19 -12.27
C THR A 147 10.98 -0.19 -10.88
N ILE A 148 10.27 -1.24 -10.49
CA ILE A 148 9.76 -1.42 -9.14
C ILE A 148 10.92 -1.86 -8.24
N VAL A 149 11.27 -1.06 -7.23
CA VAL A 149 12.39 -1.33 -6.32
C VAL A 149 11.94 -1.94 -4.99
N GLY A 150 10.66 -1.93 -4.72
CA GLY A 150 10.05 -2.57 -3.56
C GLY A 150 8.57 -2.28 -3.46
N CYS A 151 7.88 -3.11 -2.67
CA CYS A 151 6.47 -2.99 -2.33
C CYS A 151 6.33 -3.04 -0.81
N GLY A 152 5.64 -2.08 -0.21
CA GLY A 152 5.43 -2.03 1.23
C GLY A 152 3.97 -1.87 1.60
N ALA A 153 3.54 -2.52 2.69
CA ALA A 153 2.23 -2.29 3.29
C ALA A 153 2.34 -2.16 4.82
N VAL A 154 1.51 -1.29 5.41
CA VAL A 154 1.52 -1.16 6.87
C VAL A 154 0.99 -2.44 7.52
N VAL A 155 -0.11 -2.96 7.01
CA VAL A 155 -0.73 -4.19 7.51
C VAL A 155 -0.85 -5.21 6.38
N CYS A 156 -0.34 -6.41 6.62
CA CYS A 156 -0.56 -7.55 5.75
C CYS A 156 -1.43 -8.61 6.45
N LYS A 157 -2.46 -9.11 5.77
CA LYS A 157 -3.20 -10.31 6.17
C LYS A 157 -2.57 -11.51 5.50
N THR A 158 -1.61 -12.15 6.17
CA THR A 158 -0.77 -13.22 5.58
C THR A 158 -1.53 -14.47 5.20
N TYR A 159 -2.69 -14.71 5.80
CA TYR A 159 -3.62 -15.79 5.45
C TYR A 159 -4.41 -15.51 4.15
N GLN A 160 -4.33 -14.30 3.60
CA GLN A 160 -4.92 -13.95 2.30
C GLN A 160 -3.86 -14.02 1.19
N PRO A 161 -4.24 -14.17 -0.08
CA PRO A 161 -3.30 -14.52 -1.16
C PRO A 161 -2.35 -13.41 -1.58
N GLY A 162 -2.61 -12.14 -1.22
CA GLY A 162 -1.90 -10.99 -1.79
C GLY A 162 -0.39 -11.03 -1.59
N LEU A 163 0.09 -11.29 -0.36
CA LEU A 163 1.51 -11.33 -0.08
C LEU A 163 2.23 -12.41 -0.92
N LYS A 164 1.66 -13.62 -0.93
CA LYS A 164 2.22 -14.72 -1.71
C LYS A 164 2.25 -14.38 -3.18
N ARG A 165 1.16 -13.84 -3.72
CA ARG A 165 1.04 -13.46 -5.13
C ARG A 165 2.10 -12.45 -5.56
N ILE A 166 2.35 -11.39 -4.77
CA ILE A 166 3.34 -10.37 -5.11
C ILE A 166 4.78 -10.93 -5.00
N LYS A 167 5.05 -11.77 -3.99
CA LYS A 167 6.35 -12.46 -3.86
C LYS A 167 6.62 -13.44 -5.00
N ASP A 168 5.60 -14.19 -5.44
CA ASP A 168 5.72 -15.13 -6.57
C ASP A 168 6.02 -14.42 -7.91
N MET A 169 5.64 -13.14 -8.04
CA MET A 169 6.04 -12.29 -9.17
C MET A 169 7.51 -11.83 -9.11
N GLY A 170 8.23 -12.12 -8.02
CA GLY A 170 9.64 -11.77 -7.83
C GLY A 170 9.90 -10.40 -7.22
N TYR A 171 8.87 -9.70 -6.74
CA TYR A 171 9.04 -8.40 -6.08
C TYR A 171 9.49 -8.54 -4.62
N HIS A 172 10.34 -7.60 -4.18
CA HIS A 172 10.68 -7.43 -2.78
C HIS A 172 9.49 -6.82 -2.04
N VAL A 173 8.94 -7.53 -1.05
CA VAL A 173 7.75 -7.11 -0.30
C VAL A 173 8.04 -7.10 1.19
N GLU A 174 7.78 -5.95 1.83
CA GLU A 174 7.90 -5.77 3.27
C GLU A 174 6.60 -5.25 3.88
N CYS A 175 6.23 -5.78 5.04
CA CYS A 175 5.04 -5.37 5.78
C CYS A 175 5.40 -5.08 7.24
N LEU A 176 4.81 -3.99 7.80
CA LEU A 176 5.13 -3.56 9.16
C LEU A 176 4.42 -4.39 10.22
N ALA A 177 3.24 -4.91 9.90
CA ALA A 177 2.50 -5.83 10.76
C ALA A 177 1.92 -6.97 9.92
N ASN A 178 2.25 -8.20 10.28
CA ASN A 178 1.83 -9.40 9.58
C ASN A 178 0.76 -10.13 10.40
N VAL A 179 -0.49 -9.92 10.05
CA VAL A 179 -1.64 -10.56 10.70
C VAL A 179 -1.80 -11.97 10.17
N LYS A 180 -1.60 -12.97 11.02
CA LYS A 180 -1.73 -14.39 10.73
C LYS A 180 -3.18 -14.89 10.83
N GLY A 181 -3.96 -14.24 11.68
CA GLY A 181 -5.36 -14.57 11.89
C GLY A 181 -6.05 -13.56 12.79
N MET A 182 -7.37 -13.54 12.71
CA MET A 182 -8.22 -12.74 13.58
C MET A 182 -9.42 -13.58 14.05
N SER A 183 -9.81 -13.38 15.30
CA SER A 183 -11.06 -13.89 15.87
C SER A 183 -11.81 -12.73 16.51
N ASP A 184 -13.03 -12.94 17.01
CA ASP A 184 -13.90 -11.88 17.52
C ASP A 184 -13.24 -10.98 18.59
N ASN A 185 -12.18 -11.45 19.26
CA ASN A 185 -11.54 -10.70 20.35
C ASN A 185 -9.99 -10.73 20.30
N SER A 186 -9.38 -11.28 19.28
CA SER A 186 -7.91 -11.39 19.23
C SER A 186 -7.35 -11.29 17.82
N ILE A 187 -6.17 -10.67 17.72
CA ILE A 187 -5.35 -10.61 16.52
C ILE A 187 -4.10 -11.44 16.78
N GLU A 188 -3.79 -12.37 15.88
CA GLU A 188 -2.55 -13.12 15.89
C GLU A 188 -1.62 -12.55 14.83
N PHE A 189 -0.37 -12.31 15.21
CA PHE A 189 0.68 -11.86 14.29
C PHE A 189 1.65 -13.01 14.00
N GLU A 190 2.35 -12.92 12.88
CA GLU A 190 3.50 -13.79 12.58
C GLU A 190 4.64 -13.53 13.57
N ASP A 191 5.45 -14.57 13.87
CA ASP A 191 6.61 -14.49 14.78
C ASP A 191 7.76 -13.66 14.21
#